data_71bb6490a615720ddd720d5c97731786
#
_entry.id   71bb6490a615720ddd720d5c97731786
#
_cell.length_a   1.000
_cell.length_b   1.000
_cell.length_c   1.000
_cell.angle_alpha   90.00
_cell.angle_beta   90.00
_cell.angle_gamma   90.00
#
_symmetry.space_group_name_H-M   'P 1'
#
loop_
_entity.id
_entity.type
_entity.pdbx_description
1 polymer ?
#
loop_
_entity_poly.entity_id
_entity_poly.type
_entity_poly.pdbx_seq_one_letter_code
_entity_poly.pdbx_strand_id
1 'polypeptide(L)'
;MHSPEARLAVARLAPSRIREVANVGMGREDVLAFWFGESDEVTPAPIRAAANEALAAGDTFYTQNLGLPALREAIARYQSNLHRAIAAESVVVTNSGMSALMIATQALVGPGDRVVVVTPVWPNLLEIPKILGASVESV
;
A
#
# COMPACT_ATOMS: atom_id res chain seq x y z
N MET A 1 5.51 -36.03 5.12
CA MET A 1 4.89 -34.86 4.47
C MET A 1 5.91 -33.72 4.56
N HIS A 2 6.44 -33.23 3.43
CA HIS A 2 7.24 -32.01 3.42
C HIS A 2 6.33 -30.84 3.68
N SER A 3 6.56 -30.08 4.77
CA SER A 3 5.93 -28.77 4.95
C SER A 3 6.45 -27.86 3.82
N PRO A 4 5.59 -27.07 3.16
CA PRO A 4 6.05 -26.14 2.16
C PRO A 4 6.96 -25.09 2.79
N GLU A 5 8.19 -24.98 2.33
CA GLU A 5 9.13 -23.97 2.76
C GLU A 5 8.90 -22.65 2.01
N ALA A 6 9.02 -21.53 2.70
CA ALA A 6 8.98 -20.23 2.05
C ALA A 6 10.17 -20.07 1.09
N ARG A 7 9.96 -19.36 -0.02
CA ARG A 7 11.06 -18.99 -0.92
C ARG A 7 12.17 -18.28 -0.11
N LEU A 8 13.43 -18.56 -0.45
CA LEU A 8 14.59 -18.03 0.28
C LEU A 8 14.58 -16.51 0.42
N ALA A 9 14.14 -15.78 -0.61
CA ALA A 9 13.99 -14.33 -0.58
C ALA A 9 12.99 -13.86 0.48
N VAL A 10 11.93 -14.63 0.73
CA VAL A 10 10.92 -14.34 1.77
C VAL A 10 11.41 -14.76 3.15
N ALA A 11 12.05 -15.93 3.25
CA ALA A 11 12.57 -16.46 4.52
C ALA A 11 13.66 -15.58 5.15
N ARG A 12 14.34 -14.77 4.33
CA ARG A 12 15.42 -13.85 4.76
C ARG A 12 14.93 -12.46 5.16
N LEU A 13 13.62 -12.16 5.02
CA LEU A 13 13.10 -10.86 5.42
C LEU A 13 13.23 -10.65 6.93
N ALA A 14 13.71 -9.47 7.30
CA ALA A 14 13.76 -9.09 8.70
C ALA A 14 12.38 -8.68 9.22
N PRO A 15 12.03 -8.99 10.47
CA PRO A 15 10.82 -8.50 11.11
C PRO A 15 10.77 -6.97 11.11
N SER A 16 9.56 -6.41 11.01
CA SER A 16 9.36 -4.97 11.09
C SER A 16 9.61 -4.46 12.51
N ARG A 17 10.62 -3.61 12.70
CA ARG A 17 10.89 -2.97 13.99
C ARG A 17 9.80 -2.00 14.41
N ILE A 18 9.10 -1.37 13.47
CA ILE A 18 7.93 -0.54 13.76
C ILE A 18 6.83 -1.39 14.40
N ARG A 19 6.59 -2.59 13.87
CA ARG A 19 5.60 -3.52 14.41
C ARG A 19 6.00 -4.04 15.80
N GLU A 20 7.27 -4.29 16.00
CA GLU A 20 7.82 -4.71 17.30
C GLU A 20 7.54 -3.65 18.37
N VAL A 21 7.84 -2.38 18.10
CA VAL A 21 7.55 -1.26 19.02
C VAL A 21 6.05 -1.10 19.25
N ALA A 22 5.25 -1.12 18.18
CA ALA A 22 3.80 -0.99 18.28
C ALA A 22 3.16 -2.07 19.15
N ASN A 23 3.59 -3.33 18.98
CA ASN A 23 3.05 -4.46 19.75
C ASN A 23 3.28 -4.36 21.27
N VAL A 24 4.32 -3.65 21.71
CA VAL A 24 4.59 -3.41 23.13
C VAL A 24 3.63 -2.39 23.74
N GLY A 25 3.22 -1.38 22.97
CA GLY A 25 2.40 -0.28 23.46
C GLY A 25 0.92 -0.33 23.07
N MET A 26 0.57 -1.17 22.09
CA MET A 26 -0.79 -1.23 21.57
C MET A 26 -1.80 -1.68 22.64
N GLY A 27 -2.90 -0.93 22.78
CA GLY A 27 -3.92 -1.19 23.80
C GLY A 27 -3.61 -0.63 25.19
N ARG A 28 -2.50 0.09 25.37
CA ARG A 28 -2.15 0.76 26.63
C ARG A 28 -2.63 2.22 26.60
N GLU A 29 -3.39 2.62 27.62
CA GLU A 29 -3.93 3.99 27.74
C GLU A 29 -2.87 5.03 28.19
N ASP A 30 -1.77 4.57 28.80
CA ASP A 30 -0.67 5.40 29.28
C ASP A 30 0.41 5.66 28.23
N VAL A 31 0.20 5.22 26.97
CA VAL A 31 1.17 5.31 25.89
C VAL A 31 0.61 6.11 24.72
N LEU A 32 1.34 7.14 24.28
CA LEU A 32 1.03 7.87 23.06
C LEU A 32 1.49 7.08 21.83
N ALA A 33 0.58 6.81 20.91
CA ALA A 33 0.78 5.95 19.75
C ALA A 33 1.42 6.71 18.57
N PHE A 34 2.76 6.78 18.53
CA PHE A 34 3.51 7.41 17.42
C PHE A 34 4.18 6.42 16.47
N TRP A 35 3.78 5.16 16.47
CA TRP A 35 4.42 4.10 15.68
C TRP A 35 3.92 3.95 14.25
N PHE A 36 2.69 4.37 13.94
CA PHE A 36 2.12 4.32 12.59
C PHE A 36 1.85 5.72 12.05
N GLY A 37 2.01 5.88 10.74
CA GLY A 37 1.64 7.12 10.03
C GLY A 37 0.13 7.17 9.73
N GLU A 38 -0.69 7.16 10.77
CA GLU A 38 -2.14 7.29 10.68
C GLU A 38 -2.65 8.46 11.53
N SER A 39 -3.79 9.03 11.15
CA SER A 39 -4.48 10.04 11.95
C SER A 39 -5.17 9.39 13.14
N ASP A 40 -5.26 10.12 14.25
CA ASP A 40 -6.11 9.80 15.39
C ASP A 40 -7.57 10.24 15.17
N GLU A 41 -7.84 10.95 14.09
CA GLU A 41 -9.20 11.37 13.71
C GLU A 41 -9.96 10.23 13.02
N VAL A 42 -11.21 10.08 13.42
CA VAL A 42 -12.14 9.15 12.75
C VAL A 42 -12.43 9.63 11.33
N THR A 43 -12.49 8.71 10.37
CA THR A 43 -12.88 9.04 8.99
C THR A 43 -14.11 9.94 8.95
N PRO A 44 -14.08 11.08 8.22
CA PRO A 44 -15.17 12.05 8.19
C PRO A 44 -16.54 11.44 7.89
N ALA A 45 -17.56 11.96 8.57
CA ALA A 45 -18.92 11.42 8.48
C ALA A 45 -19.47 11.27 7.04
N PRO A 46 -19.28 12.23 6.12
CA PRO A 46 -19.75 12.08 4.74
C PRO A 46 -19.13 10.89 4.00
N ILE A 47 -17.85 10.58 4.27
CA ILE A 47 -17.16 9.44 3.65
C ILE A 47 -17.73 8.13 4.18
N ARG A 48 -17.96 8.04 5.48
CA ARG A 48 -18.57 6.86 6.12
C ARG A 48 -20.02 6.66 5.65
N ALA A 49 -20.78 7.75 5.51
CA ALA A 49 -22.16 7.70 5.02
C ALA A 49 -22.20 7.16 3.60
N ALA A 50 -21.39 7.67 2.68
CA ALA A 50 -21.32 7.20 1.30
C ALA A 50 -20.98 5.70 1.20
N ALA A 51 -20.07 5.20 2.03
CA ALA A 51 -19.74 3.77 2.07
C ALA A 51 -20.94 2.93 2.56
N ASN A 52 -21.65 3.38 3.60
CA ASN A 52 -22.82 2.71 4.11
C ASN A 52 -23.98 2.70 3.11
N GLU A 53 -24.19 3.80 2.39
CA GLU A 53 -25.20 3.92 1.33
C GLU A 53 -24.93 2.95 0.17
N ALA A 54 -23.66 2.86 -0.29
CA ALA A 54 -23.26 1.92 -1.32
C ALA A 54 -23.51 0.46 -0.91
N LEU A 55 -23.16 0.10 0.32
CA LEU A 55 -23.43 -1.23 0.87
C LEU A 55 -24.93 -1.51 0.97
N ALA A 56 -25.73 -0.56 1.46
CA ALA A 56 -27.17 -0.68 1.58
C ALA A 56 -27.87 -0.79 0.21
N ALA A 57 -27.32 -0.14 -0.82
CA ALA A 57 -27.77 -0.24 -2.21
C ALA A 57 -27.40 -1.58 -2.89
N GLY A 58 -26.57 -2.41 -2.23
CA GLY A 58 -26.12 -3.69 -2.79
C GLY A 58 -24.97 -3.55 -3.79
N ASP A 59 -24.21 -2.46 -3.74
CA ASP A 59 -23.03 -2.23 -4.58
C ASP A 59 -21.84 -3.09 -4.10
N THR A 60 -21.98 -4.42 -4.28
CA THR A 60 -21.07 -5.44 -3.74
C THR A 60 -20.58 -6.43 -4.80
N PHE A 61 -20.73 -6.10 -6.07
CA PHE A 61 -20.34 -6.94 -7.19
C PHE A 61 -18.93 -6.63 -7.69
N TYR A 62 -18.43 -7.46 -8.62
CA TYR A 62 -17.16 -7.20 -9.30
C TYR A 62 -17.19 -5.88 -10.06
N THR A 63 -16.11 -5.13 -9.94
CA THR A 63 -15.89 -3.92 -10.73
C THR A 63 -15.02 -4.22 -11.97
N GLN A 64 -14.77 -3.20 -12.80
CA GLN A 64 -13.81 -3.27 -13.88
C GLN A 64 -12.38 -3.49 -13.31
N ASN A 65 -11.53 -4.18 -14.07
CA ASN A 65 -10.16 -4.52 -13.66
C ASN A 65 -9.30 -3.32 -13.25
N LEU A 66 -9.54 -2.16 -13.86
CA LEU A 66 -8.83 -0.92 -13.55
C LEU A 66 -9.48 -0.11 -12.41
N GLY A 67 -10.60 -0.56 -11.90
CA GLY A 67 -11.41 0.13 -10.89
C GLY A 67 -12.62 0.87 -11.48
N LEU A 68 -13.53 1.30 -10.62
CA LEU A 68 -14.75 2.03 -11.01
C LEU A 68 -14.40 3.28 -11.82
N PRO A 69 -15.02 3.51 -13.01
CA PRO A 69 -14.76 4.67 -13.85
C PRO A 69 -14.91 5.99 -13.09
N ALA A 70 -15.98 6.15 -12.32
CA ALA A 70 -16.24 7.36 -11.54
C ALA A 70 -15.13 7.65 -10.51
N LEU A 71 -14.57 6.61 -9.87
CA LEU A 71 -13.45 6.77 -8.95
C LEU A 71 -12.17 7.15 -9.69
N ARG A 72 -11.87 6.51 -10.82
CA ARG A 72 -10.70 6.83 -11.66
C ARG A 72 -10.74 8.27 -12.18
N GLU A 73 -11.90 8.74 -12.61
CA GLU A 73 -12.12 10.13 -13.00
C GLU A 73 -11.94 11.12 -11.84
N ALA A 74 -12.46 10.77 -10.65
CA ALA A 74 -12.29 11.59 -9.45
C ALA A 74 -10.82 11.70 -9.06
N ILE A 75 -10.06 10.59 -9.09
CA ILE A 75 -8.63 10.56 -8.84
C ILE A 75 -7.88 11.40 -9.89
N ALA A 76 -8.18 11.22 -11.16
CA ALA A 76 -7.56 11.98 -12.25
C ALA A 76 -7.77 13.49 -12.07
N ARG A 77 -9.00 13.95 -11.78
CA ARG A 77 -9.29 15.36 -11.48
C ARG A 77 -8.50 15.86 -10.27
N TYR A 78 -8.51 15.12 -9.17
CA TYR A 78 -7.80 15.49 -7.95
C TYR A 78 -6.29 15.65 -8.20
N GLN A 79 -5.67 14.68 -8.83
CA GLN A 79 -4.25 14.69 -9.14
C GLN A 79 -3.88 15.77 -10.15
N SER A 80 -4.75 16.03 -11.13
CA SER A 80 -4.54 17.09 -12.13
C SER A 80 -4.55 18.48 -11.51
N ASN A 81 -5.32 18.69 -10.43
CA ASN A 81 -5.34 19.95 -9.70
C ASN A 81 -4.09 20.18 -8.85
N LEU A 82 -3.41 19.11 -8.44
CA LEU A 82 -2.21 19.20 -7.60
C LEU A 82 -0.91 19.24 -8.41
N HIS A 83 -0.91 18.63 -9.60
CA HIS A 83 0.30 18.40 -10.39
C HIS A 83 0.08 18.75 -11.86
N ARG A 84 0.28 17.78 -12.74
CA ARG A 84 0.07 17.87 -14.18
C ARG A 84 -1.25 17.21 -14.56
N ALA A 85 -1.77 17.54 -15.73
CA ALA A 85 -2.96 16.87 -16.28
C ALA A 85 -2.75 15.35 -16.37
N ILE A 86 -3.68 14.60 -15.78
CA ILE A 86 -3.73 13.14 -15.77
C ILE A 86 -5.07 12.70 -16.32
N ALA A 87 -5.06 11.82 -17.33
CA ALA A 87 -6.26 11.23 -17.88
C ALA A 87 -6.71 10.03 -17.02
N ALA A 88 -8.02 9.77 -16.96
CA ALA A 88 -8.58 8.64 -16.20
C ALA A 88 -8.04 7.29 -16.68
N GLU A 89 -7.67 7.18 -17.94
CA GLU A 89 -7.06 5.99 -18.56
C GLU A 89 -5.68 5.63 -17.93
N SER A 90 -5.00 6.62 -17.36
CA SER A 90 -3.72 6.45 -16.67
C SER A 90 -3.87 6.10 -15.19
N VAL A 91 -5.10 5.93 -14.71
CA VAL A 91 -5.39 5.61 -13.31
C VAL A 91 -5.84 4.16 -13.17
N VAL A 92 -5.18 3.45 -12.26
CA VAL A 92 -5.57 2.09 -11.83
C VAL A 92 -5.83 2.14 -10.32
N VAL A 93 -6.94 1.55 -9.90
CA VAL A 93 -7.31 1.45 -8.49
C VAL A 93 -6.95 0.06 -7.96
N THR A 94 -6.32 0.02 -6.80
CA THR A 94 -6.00 -1.21 -6.08
C THR A 94 -6.67 -1.17 -4.70
N ASN A 95 -6.76 -2.32 -4.04
CA ASN A 95 -7.35 -2.42 -2.69
C ASN A 95 -6.50 -1.75 -1.60
N SER A 96 -5.24 -1.44 -1.88
CA SER A 96 -4.35 -0.70 -0.97
C SER A 96 -3.16 -0.10 -1.71
N GLY A 97 -2.52 0.92 -1.11
CA GLY A 97 -1.25 1.46 -1.60
C GLY A 97 -0.13 0.42 -1.64
N MET A 98 -0.13 -0.54 -0.70
CA MET A 98 0.80 -1.66 -0.72
C MET A 98 0.65 -2.55 -1.95
N SER A 99 -0.59 -2.86 -2.32
CA SER A 99 -0.85 -3.63 -3.55
C SER A 99 -0.41 -2.87 -4.79
N ALA A 100 -0.64 -1.55 -4.84
CA ALA A 100 -0.18 -0.71 -5.92
C ALA A 100 1.35 -0.74 -6.05
N LEU A 101 2.08 -0.58 -4.95
CA LEU A 101 3.54 -0.63 -4.92
C LEU A 101 4.06 -2.01 -5.37
N MET A 102 3.47 -3.10 -4.85
CA MET A 102 3.87 -4.45 -5.24
C MET A 102 3.63 -4.70 -6.73
N ILE A 103 2.47 -4.35 -7.27
CA ILE A 103 2.13 -4.53 -8.68
C ILE A 103 3.05 -3.70 -9.57
N ALA A 104 3.27 -2.42 -9.23
CA ALA A 104 4.16 -1.55 -9.99
C ALA A 104 5.60 -2.07 -9.98
N THR A 105 6.09 -2.52 -8.83
CA THR A 105 7.44 -3.07 -8.74
C THR A 105 7.55 -4.39 -9.52
N GLN A 106 6.55 -5.28 -9.43
CA GLN A 106 6.53 -6.53 -10.23
C GLN A 106 6.54 -6.27 -11.75
N ALA A 107 5.94 -5.17 -12.19
CA ALA A 107 5.91 -4.82 -13.61
C ALA A 107 7.26 -4.28 -14.13
N LEU A 108 8.11 -3.78 -13.25
CA LEU A 108 9.32 -3.04 -13.63
C LEU A 108 10.62 -3.68 -13.14
N VAL A 109 10.57 -4.55 -12.12
CA VAL A 109 11.73 -5.02 -11.38
C VAL A 109 11.71 -6.55 -11.25
N GLY A 110 12.85 -7.18 -11.48
CA GLY A 110 13.04 -8.62 -11.36
C GLY A 110 14.44 -9.02 -10.90
N PRO A 111 14.76 -10.32 -10.93
CA PRO A 111 16.08 -10.82 -10.56
C PRO A 111 17.19 -10.22 -11.44
N GLY A 112 18.24 -9.71 -10.78
CA GLY A 112 19.39 -9.08 -11.43
C GLY A 112 19.29 -7.56 -11.57
N ASP A 113 18.12 -6.98 -11.34
CA ASP A 113 17.93 -5.53 -11.32
C ASP A 113 18.49 -4.90 -10.03
N ARG A 114 18.82 -3.61 -10.13
CA ARG A 114 19.27 -2.80 -9.01
C ARG A 114 18.29 -1.65 -8.78
N VAL A 115 17.80 -1.53 -7.54
CA VAL A 115 16.88 -0.48 -7.10
C VAL A 115 17.61 0.42 -6.11
N VAL A 116 17.57 1.72 -6.33
CA VAL A 116 18.11 2.72 -5.40
C VAL A 116 16.98 3.34 -4.62
N VAL A 117 17.13 3.41 -3.31
CA VAL A 117 16.12 3.94 -2.39
C VAL A 117 16.74 5.00 -1.49
N VAL A 118 16.13 6.18 -1.46
CA VAL A 118 16.54 7.27 -0.56
C VAL A 118 16.05 6.96 0.85
N THR A 119 16.95 6.98 1.83
CA THR A 119 16.66 6.65 3.22
C THR A 119 16.91 7.83 4.16
N PRO A 120 16.24 7.88 5.35
CA PRO A 120 15.31 6.88 5.92
C PRO A 120 13.95 6.85 5.23
N VAL A 121 13.38 5.66 5.09
CA VAL A 121 12.11 5.43 4.41
C VAL A 121 11.34 4.25 5.04
N TRP A 122 10.06 4.16 4.74
CA TRP A 122 9.23 3.03 5.16
C TRP A 122 9.82 1.70 4.66
N PRO A 123 10.07 0.72 5.56
CA PRO A 123 10.83 -0.51 5.24
C PRO A 123 10.29 -1.30 4.05
N ASN A 124 8.98 -1.26 3.80
CA ASN A 124 8.37 -2.02 2.71
C ASN A 124 8.90 -1.60 1.32
N LEU A 125 9.33 -0.35 1.16
CA LEU A 125 9.95 0.11 -0.10
C LEU A 125 11.33 -0.53 -0.35
N LEU A 126 12.01 -0.96 0.71
CA LEU A 126 13.26 -1.72 0.62
C LEU A 126 12.99 -3.22 0.40
N GLU A 127 11.95 -3.76 1.03
CA GLU A 127 11.73 -5.21 1.05
C GLU A 127 11.00 -5.73 -0.19
N ILE A 128 10.11 -4.93 -0.81
CA ILE A 128 9.38 -5.34 -2.02
C ILE A 128 10.33 -5.72 -3.16
N PRO A 129 11.33 -4.90 -3.56
CA PRO A 129 12.27 -5.30 -4.61
C PRO A 129 13.09 -6.55 -4.25
N LYS A 130 13.49 -6.70 -2.98
CA LYS A 130 14.21 -7.91 -2.51
C LYS A 130 13.38 -9.18 -2.65
N ILE A 131 12.08 -9.12 -2.35
CA ILE A 131 11.14 -10.24 -2.54
C ILE A 131 11.10 -10.67 -4.02
N LEU A 132 11.26 -9.72 -4.94
CA LEU A 132 11.28 -9.95 -6.39
C LEU A 132 12.65 -10.38 -6.91
N GLY A 133 13.68 -10.43 -6.06
CA GLY A 133 15.02 -10.89 -6.43
C GLY A 133 15.98 -9.79 -6.88
N ALA A 134 15.59 -8.53 -6.78
CA ALA A 134 16.46 -7.40 -7.06
C ALA A 134 17.42 -7.09 -5.90
N SER A 135 18.53 -6.42 -6.21
CA SER A 135 19.40 -5.81 -5.23
C SER A 135 18.90 -4.41 -4.86
N VAL A 136 19.00 -4.03 -3.58
CA VAL A 136 18.58 -2.71 -3.10
C VAL A 136 19.77 -1.97 -2.54
N GLU A 137 19.99 -0.76 -3.02
CA GLU A 137 21.01 0.17 -2.56
C GLU A 137 20.33 1.36 -1.88
N SER A 138 20.78 1.68 -0.66
CA SER A 138 20.27 2.84 0.11
C SER A 138 21.20 4.01 -0.02
N VAL A 139 20.65 5.20 -0.24
CA VAL A 139 21.38 6.46 -0.30
C VAL A 139 20.78 7.49 0.66
#